data_02e370392858437b8edba57b2102a4d5
#
_entry.id   02e370392858437b8edba57b2102a4d5
#
_cell.length_a   1.000
_cell.length_b   1.000
_cell.length_c   1.000
_cell.angle_alpha   90.00
_cell.angle_beta   90.00
_cell.angle_gamma   90.00
#
_symmetry.space_group_name_H-M   'P 1'
#
loop_
_entity.id
_entity.type
_entity.pdbx_description
1 polymer ?
#
loop_
_entity_poly.entity_id
_entity_poly.type
_entity_poly.pdbx_seq_one_letter_code
_entity_poly.pdbx_strand_id
1 'polypeptide(L)'
;MFDKLEDLLIRFEEIMGELHEPTVTNNQERFRKLMKEQSDLTPIVDAYTEYKKCKQDIEDSLSMLEEEKDEEMREMIKETLNDNKKRVEELEQELKILLLPKDPNDDKNVIVEIRAGAGGDEAALFAAEIYRMYVHYAEKQRWKVELINVDEIGIGGMKEVQFTISGQGAYSKMKYESGVHRVQRVPETESGGRIHTSTISVAETFLVIRDRGFMQFAHDLFKTNQ
;
A
#
# COMPACT_ATOMS: atom_id res chain seq x y z
N MET A 1 -16.24 14.33 -12.06
CA MET A 1 -15.67 12.98 -11.87
C MET A 1 -15.57 12.26 -13.21
N PHE A 2 -16.67 12.11 -13.92
CA PHE A 2 -16.70 11.34 -15.18
C PHE A 2 -15.85 11.94 -16.30
N ASP A 3 -15.77 13.25 -16.44
CA ASP A 3 -14.88 13.89 -17.42
C ASP A 3 -13.42 13.50 -17.21
N LYS A 4 -12.97 13.44 -15.95
CA LYS A 4 -11.61 12.96 -15.61
C LYS A 4 -11.39 11.49 -15.94
N LEU A 5 -12.42 10.64 -15.78
CA LEU A 5 -12.33 9.23 -16.13
C LEU A 5 -12.21 9.02 -17.64
N GLU A 6 -12.90 9.84 -18.42
CA GLU A 6 -12.79 9.82 -19.88
C GLU A 6 -11.39 10.27 -20.34
N ASP A 7 -10.85 11.33 -19.75
CA ASP A 7 -9.47 11.76 -20.01
C ASP A 7 -8.45 10.67 -19.68
N LEU A 8 -8.66 9.93 -18.56
CA LEU A 8 -7.78 8.82 -18.17
C LEU A 8 -7.89 7.63 -19.13
N LEU A 9 -9.08 7.34 -19.65
CA LEU A 9 -9.27 6.30 -20.66
C LEU A 9 -8.53 6.65 -21.95
N ILE A 10 -8.68 7.88 -22.45
CA ILE A 10 -7.95 8.37 -23.62
C ILE A 10 -6.44 8.26 -23.39
N ARG A 11 -5.98 8.69 -22.20
CA ARG A 11 -4.55 8.60 -21.85
C ARG A 11 -4.05 7.17 -21.83
N PHE A 12 -4.84 6.23 -21.33
CA PHE A 12 -4.52 4.81 -21.31
C PHE A 12 -4.37 4.25 -22.74
N GLU A 13 -5.28 4.61 -23.65
CA GLU A 13 -5.21 4.21 -25.07
C GLU A 13 -3.96 4.78 -25.76
N GLU A 14 -3.60 6.04 -25.48
CA GLU A 14 -2.34 6.63 -25.97
C GLU A 14 -1.12 5.86 -25.49
N ILE A 15 -1.05 5.52 -24.20
CA ILE A 15 0.04 4.74 -23.62
C ILE A 15 0.14 3.38 -24.28
N MET A 16 -0.98 2.70 -24.50
CA MET A 16 -1.01 1.42 -25.21
C MET A 16 -0.47 1.56 -26.63
N GLY A 17 -0.83 2.64 -27.33
CA GLY A 17 -0.27 2.97 -28.66
C GLY A 17 1.25 3.22 -28.61
N GLU A 18 1.71 4.08 -27.67
CA GLU A 18 3.12 4.40 -27.52
C GLU A 18 3.99 3.16 -27.17
N LEU A 19 3.49 2.25 -26.34
CA LEU A 19 4.22 1.02 -25.97
C LEU A 19 4.47 0.07 -27.14
N HIS A 20 3.69 0.16 -28.22
CA HIS A 20 3.89 -0.61 -29.44
C HIS A 20 4.89 0.03 -30.40
N GLU A 21 5.33 1.26 -30.15
CA GLU A 21 6.30 1.95 -31.00
C GLU A 21 7.74 1.43 -30.80
N PRO A 22 8.48 1.10 -31.88
CA PRO A 22 9.89 0.67 -31.77
C PRO A 22 10.81 1.69 -31.10
N THR A 23 10.49 2.98 -31.18
CA THR A 23 11.21 4.09 -30.55
C THR A 23 11.17 4.05 -29.03
N VAL A 24 10.05 3.58 -28.47
CA VAL A 24 9.84 3.47 -27.02
C VAL A 24 10.51 2.21 -26.48
N THR A 25 10.43 1.09 -27.17
CA THR A 25 11.08 -0.17 -26.76
C THR A 25 12.60 -0.05 -26.69
N ASN A 26 13.19 0.80 -27.50
CA ASN A 26 14.63 1.09 -27.48
C ASN A 26 15.05 2.07 -26.36
N ASN A 27 14.10 2.78 -25.74
CA ASN A 27 14.37 3.71 -24.63
C ASN A 27 13.85 3.12 -23.31
N GLN A 28 14.73 2.42 -22.60
CA GLN A 28 14.39 1.67 -21.37
C GLN A 28 13.77 2.56 -20.27
N GLU A 29 14.17 3.82 -20.16
CA GLU A 29 13.64 4.73 -19.16
C GLU A 29 12.21 5.17 -19.50
N ARG A 30 11.95 5.55 -20.77
CA ARG A 30 10.61 5.88 -21.26
C ARG A 30 9.67 4.70 -21.18
N PHE A 31 10.14 3.51 -21.58
CA PHE A 31 9.39 2.27 -21.50
C PHE A 31 8.94 1.97 -20.06
N ARG A 32 9.85 2.06 -19.08
CA ARG A 32 9.51 1.85 -17.66
C ARG A 32 8.49 2.85 -17.14
N LYS A 33 8.59 4.13 -17.53
CA LYS A 33 7.61 5.16 -17.13
C LYS A 33 6.24 4.85 -17.68
N LEU A 34 6.13 4.52 -18.96
CA LEU A 34 4.85 4.18 -19.59
C LEU A 34 4.25 2.90 -19.01
N MET A 35 5.04 1.87 -18.76
CA MET A 35 4.57 0.63 -18.12
C MET A 35 4.06 0.87 -16.71
N LYS A 36 4.72 1.75 -15.95
CA LYS A 36 4.24 2.12 -14.62
C LYS A 36 2.93 2.89 -14.70
N GLU A 37 2.83 3.89 -15.58
CA GLU A 37 1.61 4.68 -15.81
C GLU A 37 0.45 3.78 -16.26
N GLN A 38 0.69 2.85 -17.19
CA GLN A 38 -0.27 1.84 -17.60
C GLN A 38 -0.76 1.01 -16.42
N SER A 39 0.16 0.47 -15.62
CA SER A 39 -0.18 -0.35 -14.42
C SER A 39 -1.02 0.44 -13.40
N ASP A 40 -0.73 1.72 -13.22
CA ASP A 40 -1.48 2.59 -12.31
C ASP A 40 -2.89 2.92 -12.84
N LEU A 41 -3.06 3.03 -14.15
CA LEU A 41 -4.34 3.37 -14.79
C LEU A 41 -5.23 2.13 -15.01
N THR A 42 -4.65 0.94 -15.21
CA THR A 42 -5.40 -0.30 -15.51
C THR A 42 -6.61 -0.51 -14.58
N PRO A 43 -6.48 -0.49 -13.24
CA PRO A 43 -7.63 -0.75 -12.37
C PRO A 43 -8.73 0.34 -12.49
N ILE A 44 -8.34 1.58 -12.81
CA ILE A 44 -9.30 2.67 -13.00
C ILE A 44 -10.07 2.47 -14.31
N VAL A 45 -9.34 2.13 -15.39
CA VAL A 45 -9.91 1.92 -16.73
C VAL A 45 -10.82 0.69 -16.74
N ASP A 46 -10.40 -0.40 -16.09
CA ASP A 46 -11.21 -1.63 -15.99
C ASP A 46 -12.53 -1.35 -15.26
N ALA A 47 -12.47 -0.73 -14.09
CA ALA A 47 -13.66 -0.38 -13.32
C ALA A 47 -14.57 0.61 -14.07
N TYR A 48 -14.00 1.58 -14.79
CA TYR A 48 -14.77 2.53 -15.57
C TYR A 48 -15.40 1.91 -16.81
N THR A 49 -14.72 1.00 -17.47
CA THR A 49 -15.25 0.26 -18.63
C THR A 49 -16.40 -0.63 -18.19
N GLU A 50 -16.26 -1.35 -17.06
CA GLU A 50 -17.35 -2.13 -16.48
C GLU A 50 -18.54 -1.24 -16.10
N TYR A 51 -18.29 -0.08 -15.49
CA TYR A 51 -19.32 0.90 -15.17
C TYR A 51 -20.11 1.34 -16.41
N LYS A 52 -19.43 1.70 -17.50
CA LYS A 52 -20.09 2.09 -18.77
C LYS A 52 -20.93 0.94 -19.33
N LYS A 53 -20.39 -0.29 -19.26
CA LYS A 53 -21.12 -1.48 -19.72
C LYS A 53 -22.39 -1.71 -18.89
N CYS A 54 -22.28 -1.71 -17.55
CA CYS A 54 -23.46 -1.87 -16.68
C CYS A 54 -24.51 -0.78 -16.92
N LYS A 55 -24.09 0.45 -17.20
CA LYS A 55 -25.01 1.56 -17.57
C LYS A 55 -25.74 1.28 -18.89
N GLN A 56 -25.03 0.81 -19.90
CA GLN A 56 -25.63 0.44 -21.18
C GLN A 56 -26.61 -0.75 -21.00
N ASP A 57 -26.18 -1.78 -20.26
CA ASP A 57 -27.02 -2.96 -19.96
C ASP A 57 -28.33 -2.56 -19.22
N ILE A 58 -28.28 -1.52 -18.37
CA ILE A 58 -29.46 -0.95 -17.71
C ILE A 58 -30.39 -0.28 -18.72
N GLU A 59 -29.87 0.53 -19.63
CA GLU A 59 -30.66 1.19 -20.68
C GLU A 59 -31.30 0.17 -21.62
N ASP A 60 -30.52 -0.82 -22.05
CA ASP A 60 -31.01 -1.92 -22.91
C ASP A 60 -32.08 -2.75 -22.20
N SER A 61 -31.88 -3.08 -20.91
CA SER A 61 -32.87 -3.81 -20.10
C SER A 61 -34.17 -3.05 -19.93
N LEU A 62 -34.12 -1.72 -19.77
CA LEU A 62 -35.32 -0.88 -19.69
C LEU A 62 -36.07 -0.86 -21.02
N SER A 63 -35.36 -0.74 -22.14
CA SER A 63 -35.98 -0.79 -23.48
C SER A 63 -36.63 -2.16 -23.75
N MET A 64 -35.95 -3.24 -23.39
CA MET A 64 -36.50 -4.61 -23.52
C MET A 64 -37.76 -4.81 -22.67
N LEU A 65 -37.83 -4.25 -21.45
CA LEU A 65 -39.01 -4.34 -20.60
C LEU A 65 -40.24 -3.66 -21.19
N GLU A 66 -40.07 -2.63 -22.04
CA GLU A 66 -41.18 -1.94 -22.71
C GLU A 66 -41.78 -2.79 -23.86
N GLU A 67 -40.96 -3.59 -24.53
CA GLU A 67 -41.35 -4.38 -25.69
C GLU A 67 -41.77 -5.81 -25.33
N GLU A 68 -41.22 -6.39 -24.26
CA GLU A 68 -41.40 -7.79 -23.84
C GLU A 68 -42.78 -7.98 -23.20
N LYS A 69 -43.49 -9.04 -23.65
CA LYS A 69 -44.84 -9.39 -23.16
C LYS A 69 -44.87 -10.68 -22.34
N ASP A 70 -43.81 -11.48 -22.42
CA ASP A 70 -43.68 -12.72 -21.68
C ASP A 70 -43.31 -12.41 -20.22
N GLU A 71 -44.12 -12.92 -19.26
CA GLU A 71 -43.91 -12.63 -17.85
C GLU A 71 -42.64 -13.24 -17.29
N GLU A 72 -42.22 -14.44 -17.74
CA GLU A 72 -40.99 -15.09 -17.28
C GLU A 72 -39.76 -14.31 -17.79
N MET A 73 -39.79 -13.89 -19.05
CA MET A 73 -38.71 -13.06 -19.61
C MET A 73 -38.62 -11.70 -18.90
N ARG A 74 -39.75 -11.09 -18.61
CA ARG A 74 -39.79 -9.82 -17.86
C ARG A 74 -39.18 -9.95 -16.45
N GLU A 75 -39.43 -11.06 -15.76
CA GLU A 75 -38.82 -11.30 -14.43
C GLU A 75 -37.29 -11.44 -14.55
N MET A 76 -36.76 -12.17 -15.53
CA MET A 76 -35.31 -12.29 -15.76
C MET A 76 -34.69 -10.94 -16.09
N ILE A 77 -35.32 -10.11 -16.93
CA ILE A 77 -34.82 -8.77 -17.27
C ILE A 77 -34.80 -7.88 -16.02
N LYS A 78 -35.83 -7.95 -15.15
CA LYS A 78 -35.87 -7.20 -13.88
C LYS A 78 -34.75 -7.60 -12.92
N GLU A 79 -34.45 -8.91 -12.83
CA GLU A 79 -33.36 -9.41 -12.00
C GLU A 79 -32.02 -8.87 -12.51
N THR A 80 -31.73 -9.01 -13.80
CA THR A 80 -30.53 -8.45 -14.45
C THR A 80 -30.42 -6.94 -14.24
N LEU A 81 -31.53 -6.21 -14.38
CA LEU A 81 -31.58 -4.78 -14.16
C LEU A 81 -31.23 -4.40 -12.72
N ASN A 82 -31.72 -5.15 -11.74
CA ASN A 82 -31.43 -4.90 -10.33
C ASN A 82 -29.95 -5.20 -9.99
N ASP A 83 -29.39 -6.27 -10.55
CA ASP A 83 -27.99 -6.61 -10.33
C ASP A 83 -27.06 -5.58 -10.94
N ASN A 84 -27.34 -5.13 -12.17
CA ASN A 84 -26.57 -4.07 -12.80
C ASN A 84 -26.67 -2.74 -12.03
N LYS A 85 -27.82 -2.39 -11.48
CA LYS A 85 -27.98 -1.19 -10.65
C LYS A 85 -27.10 -1.26 -9.39
N LYS A 86 -27.11 -2.39 -8.68
CA LYS A 86 -26.23 -2.59 -7.50
C LYS A 86 -24.77 -2.50 -7.89
N ARG A 87 -24.41 -3.15 -9.01
CA ARG A 87 -23.02 -3.13 -9.49
C ARG A 87 -22.54 -1.73 -9.86
N VAL A 88 -23.40 -0.89 -10.45
CA VAL A 88 -23.12 0.51 -10.74
C VAL A 88 -22.83 1.29 -9.46
N GLU A 89 -23.62 1.09 -8.40
CA GLU A 89 -23.39 1.76 -7.12
C GLU A 89 -22.05 1.33 -6.47
N GLU A 90 -21.71 0.04 -6.53
CA GLU A 90 -20.44 -0.48 -6.06
C GLU A 90 -19.26 0.12 -6.83
N LEU A 91 -19.35 0.14 -8.17
CA LEU A 91 -18.32 0.69 -9.05
C LEU A 91 -18.14 2.19 -8.86
N GLU A 92 -19.21 2.94 -8.57
CA GLU A 92 -19.09 4.37 -8.24
C GLU A 92 -18.29 4.61 -6.95
N GLN A 93 -18.43 3.75 -5.94
CA GLN A 93 -17.64 3.86 -4.72
C GLN A 93 -16.18 3.42 -4.97
N GLU A 94 -15.99 2.35 -5.72
CA GLU A 94 -14.66 1.85 -6.10
C GLU A 94 -13.89 2.93 -6.90
N LEU A 95 -14.51 3.52 -7.91
CA LEU A 95 -13.92 4.59 -8.70
C LEU A 95 -13.56 5.83 -7.87
N LYS A 96 -14.38 6.19 -6.88
CA LYS A 96 -14.03 7.28 -5.95
C LYS A 96 -12.76 6.98 -5.18
N ILE A 97 -12.58 5.73 -4.74
CA ILE A 97 -11.37 5.30 -4.01
C ILE A 97 -10.17 5.27 -4.94
N LEU A 98 -10.32 4.73 -6.15
CA LEU A 98 -9.25 4.62 -7.15
C LEU A 98 -8.74 6.00 -7.63
N LEU A 99 -9.62 7.01 -7.63
CA LEU A 99 -9.27 8.39 -8.01
C LEU A 99 -8.63 9.21 -6.90
N LEU A 100 -8.49 8.66 -5.68
CA LEU A 100 -7.76 9.34 -4.62
C LEU A 100 -6.28 9.49 -5.03
N PRO A 101 -5.68 10.66 -4.77
CA PRO A 101 -4.28 10.87 -5.09
C PRO A 101 -3.41 9.86 -4.34
N LYS A 102 -2.65 9.08 -5.09
CA LYS A 102 -1.65 8.15 -4.52
C LYS A 102 -0.39 8.92 -4.17
N ASP A 103 0.20 8.64 -3.03
CA ASP A 103 1.51 9.15 -2.68
C ASP A 103 2.56 8.51 -3.61
N PRO A 104 3.38 9.29 -4.33
CA PRO A 104 4.40 8.75 -5.23
C PRO A 104 5.45 7.89 -4.52
N ASN A 105 5.47 7.94 -3.19
CA ASN A 105 6.37 7.13 -2.37
C ASN A 105 5.76 5.78 -1.94
N ASP A 106 4.46 5.57 -2.14
CA ASP A 106 3.75 4.36 -1.67
C ASP A 106 4.36 3.05 -2.19
N ASP A 107 4.94 3.06 -3.39
CA ASP A 107 5.62 1.88 -3.97
C ASP A 107 7.07 1.70 -3.52
N LYS A 108 7.59 2.61 -2.69
CA LYS A 108 8.97 2.53 -2.24
C LYS A 108 9.16 1.54 -1.10
N ASN A 109 10.39 1.07 -0.97
CA ASN A 109 10.82 0.34 0.20
C ASN A 109 10.97 1.30 1.38
N VAL A 110 10.91 0.79 2.59
CA VAL A 110 10.97 1.57 3.82
C VAL A 110 12.15 1.14 4.68
N ILE A 111 12.81 2.11 5.31
CA ILE A 111 13.73 1.89 6.42
C ILE A 111 12.95 2.21 7.68
N VAL A 112 12.98 1.28 8.62
CA VAL A 112 12.33 1.41 9.92
C VAL A 112 13.42 1.43 11.00
N GLU A 113 13.31 2.38 11.90
CA GLU A 113 14.14 2.50 13.08
C GLU A 113 13.25 2.47 14.31
N ILE A 114 13.56 1.58 15.26
CA ILE A 114 12.89 1.49 16.55
C ILE A 114 13.90 1.79 17.64
N ARG A 115 13.59 2.75 18.52
CA ARG A 115 14.42 3.09 19.67
C ARG A 115 13.64 2.92 20.97
N ALA A 116 14.25 2.25 21.93
CA ALA A 116 13.73 2.21 23.28
C ALA A 116 13.73 3.61 23.90
N GLY A 117 12.62 3.98 24.53
CA GLY A 117 12.43 5.26 25.20
C GLY A 117 12.41 5.13 26.72
N ALA A 118 11.41 5.71 27.35
CA ALA A 118 11.25 5.61 28.81
C ALA A 118 10.80 4.20 29.22
N GLY A 119 11.42 3.62 30.25
CA GLY A 119 11.08 2.31 30.79
C GLY A 119 12.27 1.36 30.98
N GLY A 120 13.50 1.81 30.67
CA GLY A 120 14.72 1.02 30.84
C GLY A 120 14.69 -0.30 30.07
N ASP A 121 15.05 -1.41 30.71
CA ASP A 121 15.12 -2.74 30.09
C ASP A 121 13.77 -3.20 29.51
N GLU A 122 12.65 -2.83 30.14
CA GLU A 122 11.31 -3.14 29.65
C GLU A 122 10.99 -2.42 28.32
N ALA A 123 11.47 -1.18 28.14
CA ALA A 123 11.33 -0.50 26.86
C ALA A 123 12.16 -1.20 25.76
N ALA A 124 13.33 -1.72 26.08
CA ALA A 124 14.15 -2.49 25.16
C ALA A 124 13.51 -3.86 24.79
N LEU A 125 12.87 -4.53 25.75
CA LEU A 125 12.10 -5.75 25.49
C LEU A 125 10.89 -5.45 24.60
N PHE A 126 10.19 -4.34 24.86
CA PHE A 126 9.07 -3.91 24.03
C PHE A 126 9.51 -3.54 22.58
N ALA A 127 10.67 -2.90 22.42
CA ALA A 127 11.24 -2.63 21.10
C ALA A 127 11.47 -3.93 20.31
N ALA A 128 12.03 -4.95 20.97
CA ALA A 128 12.24 -6.26 20.35
C ALA A 128 10.92 -6.97 19.97
N GLU A 129 9.86 -6.80 20.76
CA GLU A 129 8.55 -7.34 20.43
C GLU A 129 7.94 -6.65 19.22
N ILE A 130 8.00 -5.32 19.13
CA ILE A 130 7.50 -4.55 17.99
C ILE A 130 8.30 -4.88 16.72
N TYR A 131 9.63 -5.03 16.82
CA TYR A 131 10.43 -5.52 15.70
C TYR A 131 9.94 -6.88 15.20
N ARG A 132 9.76 -7.86 16.08
CA ARG A 132 9.22 -9.18 15.71
C ARG A 132 7.83 -9.10 15.08
N MET A 133 6.97 -8.24 15.60
CA MET A 133 5.64 -8.00 15.02
C MET A 133 5.74 -7.50 13.57
N TYR A 134 6.60 -6.53 13.29
CA TYR A 134 6.79 -6.02 11.93
C TYR A 134 7.41 -7.06 10.99
N VAL A 135 8.35 -7.87 11.48
CA VAL A 135 8.92 -9.00 10.68
C VAL A 135 7.82 -9.98 10.29
N HIS A 136 6.99 -10.42 11.24
CA HIS A 136 5.88 -11.34 10.95
C HIS A 136 4.82 -10.71 10.02
N TYR A 137 4.55 -9.42 10.18
CA TYR A 137 3.66 -8.73 9.26
C TYR A 137 4.23 -8.69 7.83
N ALA A 138 5.50 -8.36 7.70
CA ALA A 138 6.19 -8.34 6.41
C ALA A 138 6.19 -9.73 5.74
N GLU A 139 6.44 -10.81 6.50
CA GLU A 139 6.35 -12.19 6.02
C GLU A 139 4.96 -12.52 5.44
N LYS A 140 3.89 -12.14 6.14
CA LYS A 140 2.50 -12.32 5.64
C LYS A 140 2.25 -11.57 4.34
N GLN A 141 2.86 -10.40 4.18
CA GLN A 141 2.75 -9.61 2.94
C GLN A 141 3.72 -10.09 1.86
N ARG A 142 4.57 -11.09 2.13
CA ARG A 142 5.66 -11.58 1.27
C ARG A 142 6.69 -10.49 0.95
N TRP A 143 6.91 -9.59 1.90
CA TRP A 143 7.96 -8.59 1.83
C TRP A 143 9.26 -9.14 2.42
N LYS A 144 10.38 -8.66 1.90
CA LYS A 144 11.71 -9.01 2.39
C LYS A 144 12.11 -8.05 3.50
N VAL A 145 12.60 -8.60 4.62
CA VAL A 145 13.17 -7.81 5.72
C VAL A 145 14.67 -8.05 5.76
N GLU A 146 15.45 -6.98 5.88
CA GLU A 146 16.90 -7.03 6.02
C GLU A 146 17.31 -6.14 7.20
N LEU A 147 18.01 -6.75 8.18
CA LEU A 147 18.54 -6.04 9.34
C LEU A 147 19.74 -5.19 8.91
N ILE A 148 19.75 -3.90 9.29
CA ILE A 148 20.86 -2.97 9.03
C ILE A 148 21.76 -2.91 10.26
N ASN A 149 21.17 -2.64 11.43
CA ASN A 149 21.89 -2.49 12.69
C ASN A 149 20.99 -2.86 13.87
N VAL A 150 21.60 -3.34 14.96
CA VAL A 150 20.92 -3.64 16.21
C VAL A 150 21.86 -3.41 17.40
N ASP A 151 21.32 -2.76 18.42
CA ASP A 151 21.95 -2.62 19.75
C ASP A 151 21.13 -3.45 20.76
N GLU A 152 21.61 -4.67 21.04
CA GLU A 152 20.95 -5.63 21.93
C GLU A 152 21.39 -5.47 23.37
N ILE A 153 20.47 -5.76 24.31
CA ILE A 153 20.77 -5.93 25.72
C ILE A 153 20.74 -7.42 26.11
N GLY A 154 21.51 -7.80 27.14
CA GLY A 154 21.75 -9.19 27.52
C GLY A 154 20.50 -10.04 27.85
N ILE A 155 19.30 -9.43 27.92
CA ILE A 155 18.02 -10.09 28.22
C ILE A 155 17.12 -10.28 26.98
N GLY A 156 17.66 -10.11 25.78
CA GLY A 156 16.92 -10.24 24.53
C GLY A 156 16.10 -9.02 24.11
N GLY A 157 16.28 -7.89 24.79
CA GLY A 157 15.74 -6.59 24.40
C GLY A 157 16.66 -5.86 23.43
N MET A 158 16.13 -4.84 22.74
CA MET A 158 16.86 -4.02 21.78
C MET A 158 16.73 -2.55 22.18
N LYS A 159 17.88 -1.87 22.42
CA LYS A 159 17.88 -0.42 22.61
C LYS A 159 17.57 0.32 21.34
N GLU A 160 18.12 -0.19 20.25
CA GLU A 160 17.89 0.32 18.91
C GLU A 160 17.92 -0.83 17.91
N VAL A 161 17.03 -0.79 16.94
CA VAL A 161 17.08 -1.69 15.78
C VAL A 161 16.71 -0.92 14.53
N GLN A 162 17.48 -1.11 13.46
CA GLN A 162 17.28 -0.53 12.14
C GLN A 162 17.21 -1.64 11.10
N PHE A 163 16.20 -1.63 10.28
CA PHE A 163 15.98 -2.64 9.25
C PHE A 163 15.24 -2.07 8.05
N THR A 164 15.37 -2.73 6.90
CA THR A 164 14.59 -2.41 5.70
C THR A 164 13.44 -3.38 5.54
N ILE A 165 12.33 -2.88 4.99
CA ILE A 165 11.24 -3.70 4.49
C ILE A 165 11.09 -3.38 2.99
N SER A 166 11.25 -4.41 2.14
CA SER A 166 11.23 -4.29 0.70
C SER A 166 10.10 -5.10 0.10
N GLY A 167 9.23 -4.45 -0.65
CA GLY A 167 8.11 -5.08 -1.34
C GLY A 167 7.09 -4.07 -1.85
N GLN A 168 6.20 -4.54 -2.71
CA GLN A 168 5.18 -3.68 -3.30
C GLN A 168 4.27 -3.10 -2.21
N GLY A 169 4.14 -1.78 -2.18
CA GLY A 169 3.30 -1.07 -1.22
C GLY A 169 3.80 -1.11 0.23
N ALA A 170 5.08 -1.46 0.48
CA ALA A 170 5.64 -1.52 1.82
C ALA A 170 5.52 -0.17 2.54
N TYR A 171 5.96 0.91 1.91
CA TYR A 171 5.87 2.25 2.50
C TYR A 171 4.41 2.69 2.69
N SER A 172 3.50 2.37 1.77
CA SER A 172 2.08 2.73 1.88
C SER A 172 1.40 2.22 3.14
N LYS A 173 1.87 1.09 3.67
CA LYS A 173 1.34 0.48 4.91
C LYS A 173 2.10 0.97 6.14
N MET A 174 3.43 1.00 6.05
CA MET A 174 4.29 1.30 7.18
C MET A 174 4.28 2.79 7.55
N LYS A 175 4.06 3.72 6.63
CA LYS A 175 4.09 5.19 6.87
C LYS A 175 3.18 5.69 7.99
N TYR A 176 2.24 4.88 8.46
CA TYR A 176 1.33 5.23 9.56
C TYR A 176 1.82 4.75 10.93
N GLU A 177 2.89 3.95 10.97
CA GLU A 177 3.45 3.40 12.20
C GLU A 177 4.45 4.35 12.88
N SER A 178 4.88 5.41 12.17
CA SER A 178 5.81 6.41 12.71
C SER A 178 5.20 7.14 13.91
N GLY A 179 5.92 7.14 15.03
CA GLY A 179 5.48 7.81 16.24
C GLY A 179 5.98 7.17 17.52
N VAL A 180 5.33 7.52 18.63
CA VAL A 180 5.63 6.94 19.94
C VAL A 180 4.61 5.86 20.27
N HIS A 181 5.10 4.63 20.46
CA HIS A 181 4.31 3.51 20.92
C HIS A 181 4.45 3.33 22.41
N ARG A 182 3.36 3.05 23.10
CA ARG A 182 3.31 2.93 24.55
C ARG A 182 2.67 1.60 24.96
N VAL A 183 3.29 0.92 25.91
CA VAL A 183 2.74 -0.27 26.55
C VAL A 183 2.56 -0.05 28.05
N GLN A 184 1.47 -0.58 28.58
CA GLN A 184 1.20 -0.61 30.03
C GLN A 184 0.98 -2.06 30.42
N ARG A 185 1.95 -2.62 31.14
CA ARG A 185 1.91 -4.00 31.63
C ARG A 185 2.76 -4.14 32.88
N VAL A 186 2.65 -5.27 33.57
CA VAL A 186 3.63 -5.66 34.57
C VAL A 186 4.88 -6.11 33.82
N PRO A 187 6.04 -5.42 34.00
CA PRO A 187 7.28 -5.79 33.32
C PRO A 187 7.74 -7.20 33.71
N GLU A 188 8.38 -7.93 32.80
CA GLU A 188 9.03 -9.20 33.13
C GLU A 188 10.17 -9.02 34.15
N THR A 189 10.72 -7.83 34.25
CA THR A 189 11.78 -7.44 35.20
C THR A 189 11.25 -6.99 36.56
N GLU A 190 9.92 -6.92 36.74
CA GLU A 190 9.28 -6.44 38.00
C GLU A 190 8.81 -7.61 38.87
N SER A 191 9.38 -7.75 40.06
CA SER A 191 9.02 -8.79 41.02
C SER A 191 7.80 -8.44 41.88
N GLY A 192 7.43 -7.15 41.94
CA GLY A 192 6.35 -6.65 42.82
C GLY A 192 4.98 -6.61 42.19
N GLY A 193 4.81 -7.06 40.91
CA GLY A 193 3.53 -7.11 40.21
C GLY A 193 2.94 -5.71 39.89
N ARG A 194 3.74 -4.65 39.91
CA ARG A 194 3.30 -3.30 39.59
C ARG A 194 3.25 -3.03 38.10
N ILE A 195 2.19 -2.38 37.65
CA ILE A 195 2.05 -1.95 36.25
C ILE A 195 2.96 -0.76 36.00
N HIS A 196 3.85 -0.87 35.01
CA HIS A 196 4.69 0.21 34.53
C HIS A 196 4.29 0.63 33.12
N THR A 197 4.67 1.84 32.75
CA THR A 197 4.51 2.36 31.39
C THR A 197 5.87 2.40 30.73
N SER A 198 5.99 1.73 29.59
CA SER A 198 7.19 1.77 28.76
C SER A 198 6.86 2.33 27.38
N THR A 199 7.80 3.05 26.80
CA THR A 199 7.64 3.69 25.49
C THR A 199 8.79 3.37 24.57
N ILE A 200 8.47 3.32 23.29
CA ILE A 200 9.45 3.27 22.20
C ILE A 200 9.10 4.34 21.18
N SER A 201 10.06 4.75 20.38
CA SER A 201 9.83 5.55 19.18
C SER A 201 10.08 4.72 17.95
N VAL A 202 9.19 4.85 16.97
CA VAL A 202 9.31 4.27 15.63
C VAL A 202 9.48 5.40 14.65
N ALA A 203 10.53 5.38 13.87
CA ALA A 203 10.77 6.30 12.76
C ALA A 203 10.84 5.53 11.45
N GLU A 204 10.22 6.07 10.43
CA GLU A 204 10.14 5.47 9.12
C GLU A 204 10.56 6.47 8.05
N THR A 205 11.33 5.98 7.09
CA THR A 205 11.78 6.76 5.94
C THR A 205 11.72 5.88 4.70
N PHE A 206 11.19 6.43 3.61
CA PHE A 206 11.22 5.70 2.34
C PHE A 206 12.64 5.59 1.80
N LEU A 207 13.00 4.42 1.31
CA LEU A 207 14.29 4.17 0.69
C LEU A 207 14.28 4.68 -0.75
N VAL A 208 15.05 5.73 -1.04
CA VAL A 208 15.36 6.15 -2.41
C VAL A 208 16.56 5.34 -2.89
N ILE A 209 16.32 4.23 -3.60
CA ILE A 209 17.41 3.50 -4.26
C ILE A 209 17.87 4.34 -5.46
N ARG A 210 18.82 5.22 -5.23
CA ARG A 210 19.65 5.82 -6.25
C ARG A 210 21.03 5.19 -6.13
N ASP A 211 21.28 4.14 -6.90
CA ASP A 211 22.56 3.39 -6.99
C ASP A 211 23.05 2.61 -5.75
N ARG A 212 23.85 1.56 -6.02
CA ARG A 212 24.47 0.65 -5.03
C ARG A 212 25.37 1.37 -3.99
N GLY A 213 25.66 2.66 -4.18
CA GLY A 213 26.43 3.47 -3.24
C GLY A 213 25.66 3.99 -2.04
N PHE A 214 24.32 3.95 -2.05
CA PHE A 214 23.51 4.55 -0.97
C PHE A 214 23.46 3.69 0.30
N MET A 215 23.54 2.37 0.20
CA MET A 215 23.67 1.50 1.39
C MET A 215 24.97 1.79 2.14
N GLN A 216 26.05 2.10 1.43
CA GLN A 216 27.30 2.56 2.01
C GLN A 216 27.16 3.95 2.64
N PHE A 217 26.47 4.86 1.97
CA PHE A 217 26.22 6.22 2.47
C PHE A 217 25.33 6.25 3.71
N ALA A 218 24.27 5.44 3.75
CA ALA A 218 23.42 5.30 4.95
C ALA A 218 24.23 4.73 6.12
N HIS A 219 25.06 3.72 5.88
CA HIS A 219 25.97 3.16 6.88
C HIS A 219 26.99 4.19 7.37
N ASP A 220 27.53 5.02 6.50
CA ASP A 220 28.52 6.04 6.83
C ASP A 220 27.90 7.27 7.52
N LEU A 221 26.67 7.65 7.17
CA LEU A 221 25.94 8.76 7.79
C LEU A 221 25.60 8.46 9.27
N PHE A 222 25.30 7.19 9.58
CA PHE A 222 25.00 6.77 10.95
C PHE A 222 26.27 6.52 11.79
N LYS A 223 27.42 6.28 11.17
CA LYS A 223 28.72 6.17 11.89
C LYS A 223 29.30 7.51 12.33
N THR A 224 28.94 8.60 11.68
CA THR A 224 29.50 9.94 11.98
C THR A 224 28.79 10.67 13.12
N ASN A 225 27.70 10.09 13.67
CA ASN A 225 26.95 10.67 14.79
C ASN A 225 27.12 9.90 16.12
N GLN A 226 28.22 9.18 16.29
CA GLN A 226 28.67 8.63 17.58
C GLN A 226 29.76 9.51 18.19
#